data_89aaa9982f0e1926a74ce8ae110620f8
#
_entry.id   89aaa9982f0e1926a74ce8ae110620f8
#
_cell.length_a   1.000
_cell.length_b   1.000
_cell.length_c   1.000
_cell.angle_alpha   90.00
_cell.angle_beta   90.00
_cell.angle_gamma   90.00
#
_symmetry.space_group_name_H-M   'P 1'
#
loop_
_entity.id
_entity.type
_entity.pdbx_description
1 polymer ?
#
loop_
_entity_poly.entity_id
_entity_poly.type
_entity_poly.pdbx_seq_one_letter_code
_entity_poly.pdbx_strand_id
1 'polypeptide(L)' 'MAGFMGGSAWAMAKDITGGYILVTQRTFQQMSVAQLELLTIELNRRLREVRGEQPSLDDQPALQVRNRRIQRITTANMVM' A
#
# COMPACT_ATOMS: atom_id res chain seq x y z
N MET A 1 -16.47 11.99 10.27
CA MET A 1 -16.26 10.72 9.57
C MET A 1 -14.97 10.79 8.79
N ALA A 2 -14.10 9.82 9.00
CA ALA A 2 -12.84 9.81 8.29
C ALA A 2 -13.03 9.28 6.87
N GLY A 3 -12.53 10.02 5.88
CA GLY A 3 -12.44 9.55 4.52
C GLY A 3 -11.11 8.86 4.27
N PHE A 4 -10.87 8.48 3.02
CA PHE A 4 -9.55 7.99 2.63
C PHE A 4 -8.56 9.15 2.59
N MET A 5 -7.36 8.90 3.09
CA MET A 5 -6.24 9.81 2.89
C MET A 5 -5.92 9.85 1.39
N GLY A 6 -5.90 11.04 0.80
CA GLY A 6 -5.73 11.20 -0.63
C GLY A 6 -7.04 11.15 -1.43
N GLY A 7 -8.19 10.99 -0.77
CA GLY A 7 -9.52 11.12 -1.38
C GLY A 7 -10.16 9.85 -1.90
N SER A 8 -9.43 8.75 -2.04
CA SER A 8 -9.99 7.48 -2.51
C SER A 8 -9.13 6.31 -2.03
N ALA A 9 -9.71 5.11 -2.05
CA ALA A 9 -8.96 3.90 -1.71
C ALA A 9 -7.77 3.69 -2.66
N TRP A 10 -7.96 3.95 -3.94
CA TRP A 10 -6.90 3.84 -4.93
C TRP A 10 -5.74 4.82 -4.63
N ALA A 11 -6.06 6.08 -4.36
CA ALA A 11 -5.06 7.10 -4.06
C ALA A 11 -4.33 6.79 -2.75
N MET A 12 -5.05 6.35 -1.73
CA MET A 12 -4.46 5.97 -0.46
C MET A 12 -3.52 4.77 -0.62
N ALA A 13 -3.93 3.74 -1.35
CA ALA A 13 -3.08 2.58 -1.62
C ALA A 13 -1.81 2.97 -2.38
N LYS A 14 -1.94 3.87 -3.35
CA LYS A 14 -0.80 4.39 -4.09
C LYS A 14 0.18 5.14 -3.19
N ASP A 15 -0.32 5.97 -2.29
CA ASP A 15 0.51 6.74 -1.36
C ASP A 15 1.20 5.85 -0.33
N ILE A 16 0.52 4.82 0.16
CA ILE A 16 1.13 3.81 1.04
C ILE A 16 2.27 3.09 0.32
N THR A 17 2.02 2.62 -0.88
CA THR A 17 3.01 1.91 -1.70
C THR A 17 4.24 2.78 -1.98
N GLY A 18 4.01 4.04 -2.29
CA GLY A 18 5.09 4.99 -2.57
C GLY A 18 5.82 5.52 -1.35
N GLY A 19 5.31 5.23 -0.14
CA GLY A 19 5.92 5.71 1.09
C GLY A 19 5.61 7.17 1.42
N TYR A 20 4.60 7.76 0.77
CA TYR A 20 4.20 9.15 1.03
C TYR A 20 3.40 9.32 2.32
N ILE A 21 2.75 8.26 2.78
CA ILE A 21 2.06 8.27 4.06
C ILE A 21 2.48 7.06 4.89
N LEU A 22 2.57 7.28 6.19
CA LEU A 22 2.90 6.24 7.14
C LEU A 22 1.59 5.82 7.82
N VAL A 23 1.27 4.55 7.73
CA VAL A 23 0.05 4.03 8.32
C VAL A 23 0.37 3.27 9.61
N THR A 24 -0.49 3.45 10.60
CA THR A 24 -0.44 2.76 11.87
C THR A 24 -1.79 2.15 12.14
N GLN A 25 -1.87 1.32 13.16
CA GLN A 25 -3.15 0.76 13.60
C GLN A 25 -4.18 1.86 13.86
N ARG A 26 -3.75 2.98 14.42
CA ARG A 26 -4.61 4.12 14.70
C ARG A 26 -5.22 4.73 13.43
N THR A 27 -4.45 4.75 12.34
CA THR A 27 -4.95 5.23 11.04
C THR A 27 -6.19 4.44 10.62
N PHE A 28 -6.14 3.13 10.75
CA PHE A 28 -7.23 2.24 10.33
C PHE A 28 -8.39 2.20 11.30
N GLN A 29 -8.18 2.50 12.58
CA GLN A 29 -9.24 2.53 13.58
C GLN A 29 -10.28 3.60 13.29
N GLN A 30 -9.94 4.63 12.54
CA GLN A 30 -10.83 5.72 12.16
C GLN A 30 -11.64 5.42 10.90
N MET A 31 -11.39 4.29 10.27
CA MET A 31 -12.03 3.91 9.00
C MET A 31 -13.13 2.89 9.25
N SER A 32 -14.21 2.98 8.45
CA SER A 32 -15.27 1.99 8.50
C SER A 32 -14.79 0.65 7.92
N VAL A 33 -15.51 -0.43 8.23
CA VAL A 33 -15.22 -1.75 7.67
C VAL A 33 -15.30 -1.72 6.14
N ALA A 34 -16.28 -1.03 5.58
CA ALA A 34 -16.43 -0.90 4.14
C ALA A 34 -15.22 -0.19 3.51
N GLN A 35 -14.72 0.87 4.16
CA GLN A 35 -13.52 1.58 3.70
C GLN A 35 -12.29 0.69 3.76
N LEU A 36 -12.12 -0.08 4.84
CA LEU A 36 -11.01 -1.01 4.99
C LEU A 36 -11.04 -2.10 3.93
N GLU A 37 -12.22 -2.62 3.60
CA GLU A 37 -12.37 -3.62 2.54
C GLU A 37 -11.95 -3.07 1.18
N LEU A 38 -12.38 -1.86 0.84
CA LEU A 38 -11.99 -1.21 -0.41
C LEU A 38 -10.48 -0.96 -0.45
N LEU A 39 -9.90 -0.51 0.64
CA LEU A 39 -8.47 -0.28 0.73
C LEU A 39 -7.70 -1.59 0.57
N THR A 40 -8.17 -2.66 1.18
CA THR A 40 -7.55 -3.99 1.06
C THR A 40 -7.53 -4.45 -0.40
N ILE A 41 -8.62 -4.28 -1.13
CA ILE A 41 -8.71 -4.62 -2.55
C ILE A 41 -7.66 -3.85 -3.34
N GLU A 42 -7.55 -2.54 -3.11
CA GLU A 42 -6.59 -1.71 -3.84
C GLU A 42 -5.13 -2.00 -3.45
N LEU A 43 -4.86 -2.27 -2.17
CA LEU A 43 -3.53 -2.67 -1.74
C LEU A 43 -3.11 -4.00 -2.37
N ASN A 44 -4.01 -4.98 -2.45
CA ASN A 44 -3.72 -6.26 -3.06
C ASN A 44 -3.53 -6.13 -4.58
N ARG A 45 -4.27 -5.23 -5.22
CA ARG A 45 -4.06 -4.90 -6.63
C ARG A 45 -2.66 -4.33 -6.85
N ARG A 46 -2.25 -3.38 -6.01
CA ARG A 46 -0.90 -2.80 -6.05
C ARG A 46 0.17 -3.84 -5.82
N LEU A 47 -0.05 -4.75 -4.88
CA LEU A 47 0.89 -5.82 -4.57
C LEU A 47 1.13 -6.70 -5.80
N ARG A 48 0.06 -7.06 -6.51
CA ARG A 48 0.17 -7.85 -7.74
C ARG A 48 0.93 -7.11 -8.83
N GLU A 49 0.67 -5.80 -8.99
CA GLU A 49 1.39 -4.98 -9.96
C GLU A 49 2.88 -4.92 -9.64
N VAL A 50 3.24 -4.68 -8.39
CA VAL A 50 4.64 -4.57 -7.98
C VAL A 50 5.35 -5.91 -8.10
N ARG A 51 4.70 -7.01 -7.75
CA ARG A 51 5.27 -8.36 -7.90
C ARG A 51 5.45 -8.73 -9.37
N GLY A 52 4.63 -8.20 -10.25
CA GLY A 52 4.78 -8.38 -11.70
C GLY A 52 5.94 -7.61 -12.31
N GLU A 53 6.46 -6.60 -11.62
CA GLU A 53 7.64 -5.89 -12.06
C GLU A 53 8.87 -6.78 -11.86
N GLN A 54 9.66 -6.98 -12.92
CA GLN A 54 10.85 -7.81 -12.86
C GLN A 54 12.05 -7.01 -13.31
N PRO A 55 12.67 -6.23 -12.42
CA PRO A 55 13.90 -5.51 -12.75
C PRO A 55 15.02 -6.52 -13.06
N SER A 56 15.98 -6.07 -13.85
CA SER A 56 17.19 -6.87 -14.08
C SER A 56 17.86 -7.20 -12.76
N LEU A 57 18.38 -8.41 -12.64
CA LEU A 57 19.10 -8.84 -11.44
C LEU A 57 20.33 -7.98 -11.17
N ASP A 58 20.86 -7.32 -12.20
CA ASP A 58 21.99 -6.41 -12.07
C ASP A 58 21.58 -5.03 -11.59
N ASP A 59 20.27 -4.71 -11.60
CA ASP A 59 19.76 -3.41 -11.19
C ASP A 59 19.35 -3.46 -9.71
N GLN A 60 20.34 -3.38 -8.83
CA GLN A 60 20.14 -3.42 -7.39
C GLN A 60 19.24 -2.29 -6.86
N PRO A 61 19.40 -1.02 -7.30
CA PRO A 61 18.49 0.03 -6.86
C PRO A 61 17.04 -0.25 -7.17
N ALA A 62 16.72 -0.76 -8.36
CA ALA A 62 15.36 -1.09 -8.75
C ALA A 62 14.79 -2.24 -7.91
N LEU A 63 15.61 -3.25 -7.62
CA LEU A 63 15.22 -4.36 -6.75
C LEU A 63 14.92 -3.88 -5.33
N GLN A 64 15.72 -2.98 -4.79
CA GLN A 64 15.49 -2.41 -3.47
C GLN A 64 14.19 -1.60 -3.41
N VAL A 65 13.92 -0.78 -4.41
CA VAL A 65 12.68 -0.01 -4.50
C VAL A 65 11.48 -0.94 -4.54
N ARG A 66 11.55 -1.98 -5.37
CA ARG A 66 10.48 -2.98 -5.49
C ARG A 66 10.22 -3.67 -4.13
N ASN A 67 11.27 -4.10 -3.47
CA ASN A 67 11.15 -4.80 -2.19
C ASN A 67 10.55 -3.89 -1.10
N ARG A 68 10.91 -2.61 -1.09
CA ARG A 68 10.32 -1.64 -0.16
C ARG A 68 8.83 -1.45 -0.41
N ARG A 69 8.41 -1.37 -1.67
CA ARG A 69 6.99 -1.26 -2.02
C ARG A 69 6.20 -2.46 -1.54
N ILE A 70 6.71 -3.66 -1.76
CA ILE A 70 6.08 -4.90 -1.29
C ILE A 70 5.99 -4.88 0.24
N GLN A 71 7.06 -4.51 0.91
CA GLN A 71 7.09 -4.44 2.38
C GLN A 71 6.06 -3.45 2.93
N ARG A 72 5.94 -2.28 2.31
CA ARG A 72 4.97 -1.26 2.74
C ARG A 72 3.53 -1.77 2.61
N ILE A 73 3.20 -2.42 1.51
CA ILE A 73 1.88 -2.99 1.29
C ILE A 73 1.60 -4.12 2.30
N THR A 74 2.57 -5.01 2.49
CA THR A 74 2.45 -6.12 3.43
C THR A 74 2.27 -5.62 4.86
N THR A 75 3.04 -4.62 5.26
CA THR A 75 2.92 -4.01 6.59
C THR A 75 1.54 -3.37 6.78
N ALA A 76 1.04 -2.65 5.79
CA ALA A 76 -0.28 -2.05 5.85
C ALA A 76 -1.37 -3.11 6.02
N ASN A 77 -1.29 -4.21 5.27
CA ASN A 77 -2.24 -5.31 5.39
C ASN A 77 -2.18 -5.97 6.78
N MET A 78 -0.99 -6.09 7.36
CA MET A 78 -0.83 -6.67 8.70
C MET A 78 -1.41 -5.77 9.79
N VAL A 79 -1.30 -4.46 9.63
CA VAL A 79 -1.77 -3.49 10.62
C VAL A 79 -3.30 -3.35 10.57
N MET A 80 -3.89 -3.52 9.39
CA MET A 80 -5.34 -3.53 9.27
C MET A 80 -5.97 -4.72 10.00
#